data_44938d2a74ea99a3edb28ac02715125d
#
_entry.id   44938d2a74ea99a3edb28ac02715125d
#
_cell.length_a   1.000
_cell.length_b   1.000
_cell.length_c   1.000
_cell.angle_alpha   90.00
_cell.angle_beta   90.00
_cell.angle_gamma   90.00
#
_symmetry.space_group_name_H-M   'P 1'
#
loop_
_entity.id
_entity.type
_entity.pdbx_description
1 polymer ?
#
loop_
_entity_poly.entity_id
_entity_poly.type
_entity_poly.pdbx_seq_one_letter_code
_entity_poly.pdbx_strand_id
1 'polypeptide(L)'
;MRGAFHNLELWARRGIRPPLAPAIALDAKREIRRDANGNAIGGLRMPYIDAPTASHTGYLTPGGFGGVTGAKRPFPAERLKALYPDQAAYLAKFSAATDRLLAGRWLSADDAAAMKGAATASPKPGVN
;
A
#
# COMPACT_ATOMS: atom_id res chain seq x y z
N MET A 1 -9.74 -7.78 -5.86
CA MET A 1 -11.12 -7.60 -6.35
C MET A 1 -12.19 -8.17 -5.42
N ARG A 2 -11.93 -9.23 -4.65
CA ARG A 2 -12.93 -9.87 -3.76
C ARG A 2 -13.61 -8.91 -2.78
N GLY A 3 -12.84 -8.03 -2.13
CA GLY A 3 -13.39 -7.03 -1.21
C GLY A 3 -14.39 -6.05 -1.84
N ALA A 4 -14.18 -5.67 -3.09
CA ALA A 4 -15.11 -4.79 -3.81
C ALA A 4 -16.45 -5.49 -4.10
N PHE A 5 -16.41 -6.75 -4.53
CA PHE A 5 -17.62 -7.55 -4.75
C PHE A 5 -18.39 -7.80 -3.45
N HIS A 6 -17.69 -8.10 -2.37
CA HIS A 6 -18.31 -8.25 -1.04
C HIS A 6 -19.00 -6.95 -0.59
N ASN A 7 -18.35 -5.80 -0.77
CA ASN A 7 -18.96 -4.53 -0.44
C ASN A 7 -20.17 -4.20 -1.32
N LEU A 8 -20.12 -4.54 -2.63
CA LEU A 8 -21.25 -4.38 -3.53
C LEU A 8 -22.44 -5.24 -3.09
N GLU A 9 -22.20 -6.50 -2.71
CA GLU A 9 -23.24 -7.40 -2.21
C GLU A 9 -23.88 -6.87 -0.91
N LEU A 10 -23.05 -6.41 0.05
CA LEU A 10 -23.54 -5.81 1.28
C LEU A 10 -24.40 -4.57 1.01
N TRP A 11 -23.98 -3.76 0.04
CA TRP A 11 -24.74 -2.56 -0.31
C TRP A 11 -26.07 -2.91 -0.98
N ALA A 12 -26.05 -3.80 -1.98
CA ALA A 12 -27.25 -4.18 -2.72
C ALA A 12 -28.26 -4.93 -1.85
N ARG A 13 -27.81 -5.82 -0.96
CA ARG A 13 -28.70 -6.68 -0.16
C ARG A 13 -29.07 -6.10 1.21
N ARG A 14 -28.21 -5.28 1.80
CA ARG A 14 -28.35 -4.82 3.19
C ARG A 14 -28.29 -3.30 3.36
N GLY A 15 -28.13 -2.55 2.27
CA GLY A 15 -27.97 -1.09 2.33
C GLY A 15 -26.67 -0.61 3.00
N ILE A 16 -25.71 -1.52 3.28
CA ILE A 16 -24.44 -1.18 3.93
C ILE A 16 -23.49 -0.60 2.87
N ARG A 17 -23.28 0.70 2.93
CA ARG A 17 -22.42 1.41 1.96
C ARG A 17 -20.97 0.90 1.98
N PRO A 18 -20.30 0.86 0.81
CA PRO A 18 -18.86 0.63 0.73
C PRO A 18 -18.08 1.66 1.54
N PRO A 19 -16.88 1.30 2.05
CA PRO A 19 -16.01 2.26 2.70
C PRO A 19 -15.49 3.31 1.69
N LEU A 20 -15.27 4.52 2.17
CA LEU A 20 -14.69 5.61 1.39
C LEU A 20 -13.23 5.82 1.81
N ALA A 21 -12.32 5.82 0.83
CA ALA A 21 -10.94 6.17 1.07
C ALA A 21 -10.76 7.70 1.14
N PRO A 22 -9.83 8.21 1.94
CA PRO A 22 -9.44 9.62 1.86
C PRO A 22 -8.95 9.96 0.45
N ALA A 23 -9.18 11.19 0.01
CA ALA A 23 -8.59 11.67 -1.25
C ALA A 23 -7.06 11.68 -1.16
N ILE A 24 -6.37 11.54 -2.30
CA ILE A 24 -4.93 11.78 -2.39
C ILE A 24 -4.68 13.27 -2.09
N ALA A 25 -3.74 13.54 -1.18
CA ALA A 25 -3.41 14.91 -0.80
C ALA A 25 -2.64 15.61 -1.93
N LEU A 26 -3.07 16.81 -2.25
CA LEU A 26 -2.41 17.68 -3.22
C LEU A 26 -1.82 18.91 -2.49
N ASP A 27 -0.77 19.48 -3.05
CA ASP A 27 -0.23 20.77 -2.63
C ASP A 27 -0.92 21.96 -3.33
N ALA A 28 -0.44 23.17 -3.08
CA ALA A 28 -0.99 24.39 -3.68
C ALA A 28 -0.84 24.43 -5.22
N LYS A 29 0.10 23.69 -5.78
CA LYS A 29 0.31 23.54 -7.24
C LYS A 29 -0.48 22.38 -7.85
N ARG A 30 -1.32 21.72 -7.04
CA ARG A 30 -2.07 20.51 -7.39
C ARG A 30 -1.18 19.29 -7.71
N GLU A 31 0.05 19.28 -7.18
CA GLU A 31 0.93 18.13 -7.25
C GLU A 31 0.68 17.18 -6.08
N ILE A 32 0.91 15.88 -6.30
CA ILE A 32 0.72 14.85 -5.27
C ILE A 32 1.72 15.07 -4.13
N ARG A 33 1.21 15.33 -2.93
CA ARG A 33 2.03 15.36 -1.72
C ARG A 33 2.55 13.97 -1.40
N ARG A 34 3.85 13.91 -1.02
CA ARG A 34 4.53 12.66 -0.72
C ARG A 34 5.02 12.65 0.72
N ASP A 35 5.06 11.46 1.31
CA ASP A 35 5.64 11.24 2.63
C ASP A 35 7.19 11.21 2.55
N ALA A 36 7.85 11.05 3.70
CA ALA A 36 9.31 10.95 3.79
C ALA A 36 9.91 9.77 3.01
N ASN A 37 9.08 8.81 2.61
CA ASN A 37 9.46 7.65 1.79
C ASN A 37 9.22 7.86 0.29
N GLY A 38 8.75 9.05 -0.10
CA GLY A 38 8.44 9.39 -1.49
C GLY A 38 7.11 8.80 -1.99
N ASN A 39 6.29 8.22 -1.11
CA ASN A 39 5.00 7.65 -1.44
C ASN A 39 3.87 8.68 -1.26
N ALA A 40 2.80 8.57 -2.05
CA ALA A 40 1.66 9.49 -1.97
C ALA A 40 1.00 9.47 -0.59
N ILE A 41 0.57 10.63 -0.11
CA ILE A 41 -0.21 10.81 1.12
C ILE A 41 -1.70 10.76 0.76
N GLY A 42 -2.50 10.08 1.58
CA GLY A 42 -3.94 9.86 1.32
C GLY A 42 -4.20 8.68 0.38
N GLY A 43 -5.41 8.60 -0.13
CA GLY A 43 -5.86 7.44 -0.90
C GLY A 43 -5.97 6.16 -0.06
N LEU A 44 -6.18 5.04 -0.74
CA LEU A 44 -6.12 3.73 -0.11
C LEU A 44 -4.66 3.27 -0.01
N ARG A 45 -4.09 3.35 1.18
CA ARG A 45 -2.70 2.98 1.43
C ARG A 45 -2.58 1.48 1.66
N MET A 46 -2.04 0.79 0.68
CA MET A 46 -1.77 -0.65 0.76
C MET A 46 -0.59 -0.95 1.70
N PRO A 47 -0.45 -2.18 2.22
CA PRO A 47 0.61 -2.53 3.17
C PRO A 47 2.03 -2.21 2.70
N TYR A 48 2.33 -2.37 1.41
CA TYR A 48 3.63 -2.00 0.83
C TYR A 48 3.87 -0.48 0.70
N ILE A 49 2.86 0.35 0.96
CA ILE A 49 3.00 1.81 1.09
C ILE A 49 3.19 2.21 2.56
N ASP A 50 2.52 1.55 3.49
CA ASP A 50 2.60 1.84 4.93
C ASP A 50 3.79 1.15 5.63
N ALA A 51 4.22 0.00 5.09
CA ALA A 51 5.48 -0.64 5.42
C ALA A 51 6.39 -0.68 4.17
N PRO A 52 6.92 0.48 3.71
CA PRO A 52 7.54 0.59 2.41
C PRO A 52 8.94 -0.03 2.37
N THR A 53 9.23 -0.75 1.30
CA THR A 53 10.59 -1.15 0.90
C THR A 53 11.04 -0.45 -0.38
N ALA A 54 10.20 0.42 -0.90
CA ALA A 54 10.43 1.19 -2.11
C ALA A 54 9.56 2.45 -2.12
N SER A 55 9.94 3.43 -2.92
CA SER A 55 9.02 4.48 -3.35
C SER A 55 8.26 4.05 -4.60
N HIS A 56 7.01 4.49 -4.70
CA HIS A 56 6.13 4.19 -5.83
C HIS A 56 5.64 5.48 -6.48
N THR A 57 5.65 5.53 -7.80
CA THR A 57 5.04 6.62 -8.58
C THR A 57 4.13 6.05 -9.64
N GLY A 58 3.00 6.71 -9.87
CA GLY A 58 2.01 6.27 -10.86
C GLY A 58 2.38 6.62 -12.31
N TYR A 59 3.35 7.49 -12.52
CA TYR A 59 3.82 7.84 -13.86
C TYR A 59 5.32 8.19 -13.85
N LEU A 60 6.00 8.05 -14.96
CA LEU A 60 7.45 8.27 -15.08
C LEU A 60 7.78 9.57 -15.75
N THR A 61 7.23 10.26 -16.50
CA THR A 61 7.55 11.56 -17.10
C THR A 61 6.47 11.99 -18.11
N PRO A 62 6.12 13.25 -18.19
CA PRO A 62 5.23 13.74 -19.26
C PRO A 62 5.88 13.53 -20.62
N GLY A 63 5.19 12.84 -21.54
CA GLY A 63 5.57 12.73 -22.94
C GLY A 63 6.22 11.40 -23.33
N GLY A 64 5.43 10.35 -23.47
CA GLY A 64 5.84 9.06 -24.01
C GLY A 64 5.04 7.90 -23.39
N PHE A 65 5.22 6.70 -23.93
CA PHE A 65 4.63 5.46 -23.37
C PHE A 65 4.99 5.23 -21.89
N GLY A 66 6.09 5.81 -21.40
CA GLY A 66 6.49 5.78 -19.99
C GLY A 66 5.57 6.55 -19.04
N GLY A 67 4.68 7.40 -19.53
CA GLY A 67 3.68 8.09 -18.72
C GLY A 67 2.53 7.20 -18.24
N VAL A 68 2.35 6.03 -18.83
CA VAL A 68 1.27 5.08 -18.50
C VAL A 68 1.73 4.00 -17.51
N THR A 69 3.04 3.79 -17.39
CA THR A 69 3.62 2.80 -16.49
C THR A 69 4.19 3.46 -15.25
N GLY A 70 3.74 3.03 -14.07
CA GLY A 70 4.32 3.46 -12.81
C GLY A 70 5.76 2.96 -12.62
N ALA A 71 6.46 3.54 -11.64
CA ALA A 71 7.79 3.08 -11.26
C ALA A 71 7.82 2.67 -9.78
N LYS A 72 8.60 1.61 -9.51
CA LYS A 72 8.99 1.18 -8.18
C LYS A 72 10.49 1.37 -8.06
N ARG A 73 10.92 2.19 -7.08
CA ARG A 73 12.34 2.41 -6.76
C ARG A 73 12.64 1.79 -5.41
N PRO A 74 13.34 0.64 -5.36
CA PRO A 74 13.70 -0.02 -4.11
C PRO A 74 14.56 0.89 -3.23
N PHE A 75 14.42 0.78 -1.93
CA PHE A 75 15.30 1.47 -1.00
C PHE A 75 16.64 0.76 -0.88
N PRO A 76 17.75 1.50 -0.70
CA PRO A 76 19.03 0.90 -0.39
C PRO A 76 19.01 0.19 0.97
N ALA A 77 19.91 -0.78 1.16
CA ALA A 77 19.95 -1.63 2.35
C ALA A 77 20.05 -0.83 3.66
N GLU A 78 20.86 0.23 3.68
CA GLU A 78 21.01 1.13 4.84
C GLU A 78 19.67 1.77 5.25
N ARG A 79 18.89 2.25 4.27
CA ARG A 79 17.57 2.83 4.55
C ARG A 79 16.59 1.76 5.06
N LEU A 80 16.67 0.55 4.53
CA LEU A 80 15.84 -0.56 5.00
C LEU A 80 16.16 -0.93 6.44
N LYS A 81 17.46 -0.96 6.82
CA LYS A 81 17.90 -1.19 8.20
C LYS A 81 17.43 -0.07 9.14
N ALA A 82 17.47 1.19 8.69
CA ALA A 82 16.96 2.32 9.48
C ALA A 82 15.43 2.28 9.69
N LEU A 83 14.66 1.80 8.71
CA LEU A 83 13.21 1.68 8.80
C LEU A 83 12.77 0.47 9.63
N TYR A 84 13.55 -0.61 9.57
CA TYR A 84 13.23 -1.90 10.16
C TYR A 84 14.51 -2.54 10.70
N PRO A 85 14.69 -2.63 12.01
CA PRO A 85 15.89 -3.25 12.59
C PRO A 85 16.03 -4.72 12.16
N ASP A 86 14.92 -5.43 12.03
CA ASP A 86 14.88 -6.84 11.65
C ASP A 86 13.65 -7.18 10.79
N GLN A 87 13.56 -8.44 10.34
CA GLN A 87 12.45 -8.96 9.57
C GLN A 87 11.14 -8.94 10.37
N ALA A 88 11.19 -9.19 11.68
CA ALA A 88 10.00 -9.23 12.52
C ALA A 88 9.35 -7.84 12.62
N ALA A 89 10.14 -6.78 12.76
CA ALA A 89 9.65 -5.40 12.77
C ALA A 89 8.98 -5.00 11.45
N TYR A 90 9.54 -5.44 10.31
CA TYR A 90 8.90 -5.25 9.01
C TYR A 90 7.55 -5.98 8.93
N LEU A 91 7.54 -7.28 9.27
CA LEU A 91 6.33 -8.10 9.21
C LEU A 91 5.25 -7.60 10.16
N ALA A 92 5.61 -7.11 11.35
CA ALA A 92 4.66 -6.51 12.28
C ALA A 92 3.97 -5.27 11.68
N LYS A 93 4.73 -4.34 11.07
CA LYS A 93 4.17 -3.17 10.40
C LYS A 93 3.30 -3.54 9.20
N PHE A 94 3.78 -4.49 8.38
CA PHE A 94 3.04 -4.97 7.21
C PHE A 94 1.73 -5.65 7.61
N SER A 95 1.77 -6.50 8.63
CA SER A 95 0.59 -7.18 9.17
C SER A 95 -0.42 -6.17 9.72
N ALA A 96 0.02 -5.22 10.55
CA ALA A 96 -0.84 -4.19 11.10
C ALA A 96 -1.52 -3.34 9.99
N ALA A 97 -0.79 -3.01 8.93
CA ALA A 97 -1.36 -2.31 7.77
C ALA A 97 -2.41 -3.16 7.04
N THR A 98 -2.14 -4.47 6.88
CA THR A 98 -3.08 -5.43 6.27
C THR A 98 -4.34 -5.57 7.12
N ASP A 99 -4.20 -5.67 8.44
CA ASP A 99 -5.34 -5.79 9.36
C ASP A 99 -6.24 -4.55 9.36
N ARG A 100 -5.66 -3.35 9.25
CA ARG A 100 -6.46 -2.13 9.08
C ARG A 100 -7.31 -2.16 7.81
N LEU A 101 -6.75 -2.66 6.71
CA LEU A 101 -7.51 -2.77 5.45
C LEU A 101 -8.60 -3.84 5.52
N LEU A 102 -8.32 -4.96 6.21
CA LEU A 102 -9.32 -6.00 6.46
C LEU A 102 -10.46 -5.45 7.34
N ALA A 103 -10.15 -4.81 8.46
CA ALA A 103 -11.13 -4.20 9.36
C ALA A 103 -11.95 -3.11 8.65
N GLY A 104 -11.33 -2.34 7.75
CA GLY A 104 -11.98 -1.35 6.91
C GLY A 104 -12.76 -1.93 5.72
N ARG A 105 -12.84 -3.25 5.56
CA ARG A 105 -13.50 -3.94 4.44
C ARG A 105 -12.91 -3.62 3.06
N TRP A 106 -11.64 -3.23 3.00
CA TRP A 106 -10.91 -3.02 1.74
C TRP A 106 -10.35 -4.32 1.18
N LEU A 107 -10.02 -5.27 2.06
CA LEU A 107 -9.55 -6.60 1.73
C LEU A 107 -10.54 -7.66 2.21
N SER A 108 -10.60 -8.78 1.52
CA SER A 108 -11.20 -10.02 2.06
C SER A 108 -10.22 -10.68 3.04
N ALA A 109 -10.73 -11.58 3.88
CA ALA A 109 -9.89 -12.37 4.78
C ALA A 109 -8.83 -13.19 4.02
N ASP A 110 -9.23 -13.80 2.91
CA ASP A 110 -8.33 -14.58 2.04
C ASP A 110 -7.22 -13.71 1.44
N ASP A 111 -7.59 -12.51 0.91
CA ASP A 111 -6.62 -11.60 0.32
C ASP A 111 -5.63 -11.09 1.39
N ALA A 112 -6.12 -10.79 2.60
CA ALA A 112 -5.28 -10.38 3.73
C ALA A 112 -4.32 -11.49 4.16
N ALA A 113 -4.80 -12.74 4.27
CA ALA A 113 -3.97 -13.90 4.60
C ALA A 113 -2.90 -14.15 3.52
N ALA A 114 -3.28 -14.11 2.24
CA ALA A 114 -2.36 -14.27 1.12
C ALA A 114 -1.27 -13.18 1.10
N MET A 115 -1.62 -11.92 1.38
CA MET A 115 -0.66 -10.82 1.45
C MET A 115 0.34 -11.00 2.60
N LYS A 116 -0.13 -11.39 3.79
CA LYS A 116 0.75 -11.68 4.93
C LYS A 116 1.66 -12.88 4.66
N GLY A 117 1.13 -13.95 4.08
CA GLY A 117 1.90 -15.12 3.67
C GLY A 117 2.98 -14.79 2.67
N ALA A 118 2.67 -14.01 1.64
CA ALA A 118 3.63 -13.55 0.65
C ALA A 118 4.74 -12.67 1.26
N ALA A 119 4.41 -11.80 2.21
CA ALA A 119 5.39 -10.98 2.91
C ALA A 119 6.35 -11.82 3.77
N THR A 120 5.85 -12.88 4.39
CA THR A 120 6.66 -13.82 5.18
C THR A 120 7.57 -14.67 4.30
N ALA A 121 7.07 -15.14 3.15
CA ALA A 121 7.82 -15.99 2.22
C ALA A 121 8.92 -15.23 1.45
N SER A 122 8.81 -13.90 1.35
CA SER A 122 9.80 -13.06 0.68
C SER A 122 10.72 -12.42 1.70
N PRO A 123 11.97 -12.90 1.87
CA PRO A 123 12.94 -12.22 2.71
C PRO A 123 13.07 -10.78 2.22
N LYS A 124 13.04 -9.85 3.15
CA LYS A 124 13.19 -8.45 2.83
C LYS A 124 14.60 -8.20 2.27
N PRO A 125 14.77 -7.56 1.11
CA PRO A 125 16.08 -7.19 0.61
C PRO A 125 16.84 -6.35 1.64
N GLY A 126 18.05 -6.80 2.03
CA GLY A 126 18.95 -6.04 2.92
C GLY A 126 18.72 -6.19 4.42
N VAL A 127 17.91 -7.15 4.85
CA VAL A 127 17.83 -7.60 6.24
C VAL A 127 18.22 -9.07 6.29
N ASN A 128 19.42 -9.35 6.76
CA ASN A 128 19.88 -10.70 7.14
C ASN A 128 19.51 -10.94 8.59
#